data_4aed9bff809167f1cd901886dacbccb1
#
_entry.id   4aed9bff809167f1cd901886dacbccb1
#
_cell.length_a   1.000
_cell.length_b   1.000
_cell.length_c   1.000
_cell.angle_alpha   90.00
_cell.angle_beta   90.00
_cell.angle_gamma   90.00
#
_symmetry.space_group_name_H-M   'P 1'
#
loop_
_entity.id
_entity.type
_entity.pdbx_description
1 polymer ?
#
loop_
_entity_poly.entity_id
_entity_poly.type
_entity_poly.pdbx_seq_one_letter_code
_entity_poly.pdbx_strand_id
1 'polypeptide(L)'
;MNKKIKSSLAIVTAAAVAFGLASVPTASAAVKTYTIGYQGPLSGGEASTGIDEQNAVKYAIKLFEAANKGIKVKLVSIDDQGDPAVAGTVAPGVASNKNVLGVVGPAYSGATIASLPYYKSVNMPVISPSATRVSLTDPTSPDFGGPIFHRVVGKDDLQGPALAKYATAGVSAAKVFVFDDQSAYAVPLRGFTEAGLKKVAGATLVGGDSVPNTTTDFSPTIAKIKTSDANVVIYTGYYSQAAVFIKQLRDSGSKAVFAGGDGVFNQEFPKLAGAAAEGSKVTGVGGLAGISPKLEADFKKKMGVSSGVYSVESYDAANILLSGIKAGKTTRVKMLAYVKAYKGKSVSGNTIKFDKNGDISYGLFAGFTTKNGVLVNTGIIK
;
A
#
# COMPACT_ATOMS: atom_id res chain seq x y z
N MET A 1 85.66 72.32 19.29
CA MET A 1 84.68 73.34 18.93
C MET A 1 83.32 72.66 18.82
N ASN A 2 82.41 73.13 19.55
CA ASN A 2 81.05 72.59 19.89
C ASN A 2 80.12 72.43 18.68
N LYS A 3 79.24 71.41 18.71
CA LYS A 3 77.81 71.66 18.56
C LYS A 3 77.01 70.41 19.04
N LYS A 4 76.22 70.68 20.01
CA LYS A 4 75.16 69.76 20.57
C LYS A 4 74.06 69.61 19.52
N ILE A 5 73.59 68.39 19.31
CA ILE A 5 72.29 68.12 18.61
C ILE A 5 71.42 67.40 19.60
N LYS A 6 70.30 68.04 19.86
CA LYS A 6 69.24 67.50 20.73
C LYS A 6 68.42 66.40 20.03
N SER A 7 68.34 65.26 20.60
CA SER A 7 67.40 64.18 20.15
C SER A 7 66.00 64.46 20.68
N SER A 8 65.07 64.65 19.75
CA SER A 8 63.63 64.70 20.05
C SER A 8 63.02 63.29 19.96
N LEU A 9 62.49 62.80 21.06
CA LEU A 9 61.84 61.53 21.20
C LEU A 9 60.36 61.67 20.68
N ALA A 10 60.03 61.08 19.58
CA ALA A 10 58.68 61.00 19.04
C ALA A 10 58.01 59.77 19.60
N ILE A 11 57.00 59.99 20.43
CA ILE A 11 56.09 58.92 20.94
C ILE A 11 55.09 58.60 19.86
N VAL A 12 55.17 57.38 19.28
CA VAL A 12 54.20 56.86 18.36
C VAL A 12 53.13 56.10 19.18
N THR A 13 51.97 56.70 19.33
CA THR A 13 50.79 56.06 19.94
C THR A 13 50.16 55.10 18.87
N ALA A 14 50.35 53.80 19.04
CA ALA A 14 49.67 52.78 18.26
C ALA A 14 48.22 52.65 18.72
N ALA A 15 47.24 53.15 17.92
CA ALA A 15 45.84 52.90 18.10
C ALA A 15 45.53 51.48 17.62
N ALA A 16 45.30 50.55 18.59
CA ALA A 16 44.79 49.22 18.26
C ALA A 16 43.30 49.30 17.87
N VAL A 17 43.04 49.21 16.58
CA VAL A 17 41.68 49.03 16.07
C VAL A 17 41.27 47.59 16.33
N ALA A 18 40.51 47.35 17.42
CA ALA A 18 39.85 46.07 17.67
C ALA A 18 38.71 45.90 16.65
N PHE A 19 38.95 45.12 15.57
CA PHE A 19 37.88 44.59 14.76
C PHE A 19 37.07 43.58 15.59
N GLY A 20 35.99 44.02 16.19
CA GLY A 20 34.98 43.17 16.78
C GLY A 20 34.36 42.33 15.65
N LEU A 21 34.73 41.04 15.56
CA LEU A 21 34.00 40.05 14.80
C LEU A 21 32.61 39.93 15.46
N ALA A 22 31.66 40.73 14.98
CA ALA A 22 30.23 40.53 15.25
C ALA A 22 29.90 39.18 14.66
N SER A 23 29.80 38.15 15.52
CA SER A 23 29.21 36.87 15.16
C SER A 23 27.74 37.15 14.78
N VAL A 24 27.51 37.24 13.46
CA VAL A 24 26.13 37.26 12.94
C VAL A 24 25.49 35.98 13.38
N PRO A 25 24.43 36.03 14.22
CA PRO A 25 23.74 34.82 14.59
C PRO A 25 23.17 34.22 13.29
N THR A 26 23.69 33.08 12.88
CA THR A 26 23.08 32.29 11.82
C THR A 26 21.68 31.95 12.28
N ALA A 27 20.69 32.69 11.81
CA ALA A 27 19.28 32.38 12.07
C ALA A 27 19.04 30.95 11.61
N SER A 28 18.96 30.02 12.53
CA SER A 28 18.56 28.64 12.25
C SER A 28 17.19 28.73 11.55
N ALA A 29 17.14 28.35 10.29
CA ALA A 29 15.90 28.40 9.55
C ALA A 29 14.83 27.60 10.30
N ALA A 30 13.70 28.26 10.63
CA ALA A 30 12.64 27.63 11.38
C ALA A 30 12.18 26.34 10.69
N VAL A 31 12.11 25.24 11.45
CA VAL A 31 11.67 23.94 10.97
C VAL A 31 10.20 24.05 10.51
N LYS A 32 9.94 23.75 9.25
CA LYS A 32 8.59 23.74 8.67
C LYS A 32 7.95 22.38 8.88
N THR A 33 6.73 22.38 9.43
CA THR A 33 5.96 21.14 9.67
C THR A 33 4.82 21.04 8.67
N TYR A 34 4.71 19.89 8.02
CA TYR A 34 3.63 19.52 7.09
C TYR A 34 2.90 18.28 7.59
N THR A 35 1.72 18.02 7.06
CA THR A 35 0.91 16.87 7.49
C THR A 35 0.42 16.09 6.27
N ILE A 36 0.57 14.78 6.32
CA ILE A 36 -0.07 13.83 5.39
C ILE A 36 -0.92 12.83 6.19
N GLY A 37 -1.90 12.21 5.54
CA GLY A 37 -2.71 11.14 6.13
C GLY A 37 -2.24 9.76 5.66
N TYR A 38 -2.46 8.75 6.49
CA TYR A 38 -2.55 7.36 6.08
C TYR A 38 -3.92 6.84 6.49
N GLN A 39 -4.65 6.22 5.55
CA GLN A 39 -5.96 5.59 5.78
C GLN A 39 -5.93 4.12 5.41
N GLY A 40 -6.37 3.28 6.34
CA GLY A 40 -6.48 1.84 6.16
C GLY A 40 -6.89 1.15 7.46
N PRO A 41 -7.04 -0.19 7.46
CA PRO A 41 -7.42 -0.94 8.64
C PRO A 41 -6.27 -0.92 9.66
N LEU A 42 -6.42 -0.18 10.76
CA LEU A 42 -5.45 -0.16 11.86
C LEU A 42 -5.93 -0.96 13.07
N SER A 43 -7.19 -1.37 13.04
CA SER A 43 -7.80 -2.29 13.99
C SER A 43 -8.75 -3.26 13.28
N GLY A 44 -9.29 -4.25 14.00
CA GLY A 44 -10.17 -5.28 13.45
C GLY A 44 -9.42 -6.45 12.79
N GLY A 45 -10.15 -7.29 12.07
CA GLY A 45 -9.64 -8.53 11.49
C GLY A 45 -8.56 -8.35 10.42
N GLU A 46 -8.55 -7.20 9.75
CA GLU A 46 -7.63 -6.88 8.65
C GLU A 46 -6.49 -5.93 9.08
N ALA A 47 -6.32 -5.70 10.39
CA ALA A 47 -5.37 -4.72 10.93
C ALA A 47 -3.92 -4.97 10.50
N SER A 48 -3.51 -6.23 10.28
CA SER A 48 -2.13 -6.54 9.88
C SER A 48 -1.76 -5.84 8.57
N THR A 49 -2.64 -5.85 7.57
CA THR A 49 -2.39 -5.17 6.29
C THR A 49 -2.20 -3.66 6.49
N GLY A 50 -3.10 -3.00 7.21
CA GLY A 50 -3.01 -1.56 7.42
C GLY A 50 -1.81 -1.13 8.26
N ILE A 51 -1.43 -1.93 9.25
CA ILE A 51 -0.23 -1.70 10.08
C ILE A 51 1.04 -1.81 9.23
N ASP A 52 1.14 -2.81 8.35
CA ASP A 52 2.27 -3.00 7.44
C ASP A 52 2.42 -1.80 6.50
N GLU A 53 1.32 -1.38 5.87
CA GLU A 53 1.28 -0.20 5.01
C GLU A 53 1.68 1.07 5.76
N GLN A 54 1.09 1.31 6.94
CA GLN A 54 1.39 2.49 7.76
C GLN A 54 2.86 2.52 8.20
N ASN A 55 3.44 1.36 8.54
CA ASN A 55 4.85 1.27 8.89
C ASN A 55 5.75 1.68 7.73
N ALA A 56 5.39 1.32 6.50
CA ALA A 56 6.13 1.76 5.31
C ALA A 56 6.01 3.27 5.08
N VAL A 57 4.84 3.87 5.30
CA VAL A 57 4.66 5.32 5.27
C VAL A 57 5.51 6.02 6.35
N LYS A 58 5.49 5.52 7.59
CA LYS A 58 6.33 6.03 8.70
C LYS A 58 7.82 5.93 8.37
N TYR A 59 8.23 4.84 7.74
CA TYR A 59 9.60 4.64 7.30
C TYR A 59 10.02 5.65 6.23
N ALA A 60 9.18 5.89 5.22
CA ALA A 60 9.41 6.91 4.20
C ALA A 60 9.58 8.30 4.83
N ILE A 61 8.73 8.67 5.80
CA ILE A 61 8.82 9.93 6.54
C ILE A 61 10.15 10.02 7.29
N LYS A 62 10.57 8.98 8.01
CA LYS A 62 11.85 8.96 8.74
C LYS A 62 13.04 9.20 7.81
N LEU A 63 13.06 8.55 6.65
CA LEU A 63 14.14 8.74 5.65
C LEU A 63 14.10 10.16 5.07
N PHE A 64 12.91 10.64 4.74
CA PHE A 64 12.73 11.98 4.20
C PHE A 64 13.22 13.08 5.18
N GLU A 65 12.83 13.02 6.45
CA GLU A 65 13.25 13.96 7.48
C GLU A 65 14.76 13.91 7.75
N ALA A 66 15.35 12.71 7.71
CA ALA A 66 16.79 12.55 7.83
C ALA A 66 17.56 13.27 6.72
N ALA A 67 17.01 13.25 5.49
CA ALA A 67 17.58 13.90 4.33
C ALA A 67 17.24 15.41 4.18
N ASN A 68 16.22 15.91 4.92
CA ASN A 68 15.70 17.27 4.79
C ASN A 68 15.51 17.91 6.18
N LYS A 69 16.61 18.23 6.87
CA LYS A 69 16.65 18.67 8.28
C LYS A 69 15.75 19.86 8.66
N GLY A 70 15.40 20.72 7.69
CA GLY A 70 14.49 21.87 7.88
C GLY A 70 13.01 21.53 7.73
N ILE A 71 12.65 20.24 7.50
CA ILE A 71 11.27 19.81 7.27
C ILE A 71 10.91 18.70 8.26
N LYS A 72 9.72 18.81 8.86
CA LYS A 72 9.05 17.78 9.64
C LYS A 72 7.73 17.39 8.99
N VAL A 73 7.36 16.11 9.11
CA VAL A 73 6.10 15.60 8.58
C VAL A 73 5.33 14.85 9.65
N LYS A 74 4.15 15.38 9.98
CA LYS A 74 3.19 14.68 10.85
C LYS A 74 2.37 13.69 10.02
N LEU A 75 2.19 12.49 10.55
CA LEU A 75 1.28 11.49 10.00
C LEU A 75 -0.01 11.48 10.81
N VAL A 76 -1.14 11.69 10.14
CA VAL A 76 -2.47 11.44 10.69
C VAL A 76 -2.84 10.01 10.36
N SER A 77 -3.01 9.17 11.37
CA SER A 77 -3.48 7.79 11.24
C SER A 77 -5.00 7.79 11.20
N ILE A 78 -5.58 7.17 10.17
CA ILE A 78 -7.02 7.13 9.93
C ILE A 78 -7.40 5.65 9.86
N ASP A 79 -7.99 5.16 10.96
CA ASP A 79 -8.45 3.78 11.06
C ASP A 79 -9.84 3.66 10.46
N ASP A 80 -9.97 2.98 9.35
CA ASP A 80 -11.23 2.66 8.71
C ASP A 80 -11.65 1.19 8.88
N GLN A 81 -10.87 0.40 9.62
CA GLN A 81 -11.08 -1.02 9.87
C GLN A 81 -11.23 -1.89 8.60
N GLY A 82 -10.94 -1.33 7.43
CA GLY A 82 -11.23 -1.94 6.13
C GLY A 82 -12.72 -1.95 5.77
N ASP A 83 -13.55 -1.30 6.57
CA ASP A 83 -15.00 -1.25 6.45
C ASP A 83 -15.47 0.05 5.76
N PRO A 84 -16.28 -0.06 4.67
CA PRO A 84 -16.80 1.11 3.97
C PRO A 84 -17.66 2.03 4.85
N ALA A 85 -18.43 1.49 5.81
CA ALA A 85 -19.25 2.30 6.70
C ALA A 85 -18.39 3.12 7.67
N VAL A 86 -17.35 2.49 8.25
CA VAL A 86 -16.39 3.20 9.10
C VAL A 86 -15.63 4.24 8.28
N ALA A 87 -15.16 3.89 7.07
CA ALA A 87 -14.48 4.83 6.17
C ALA A 87 -15.32 6.07 5.86
N GLY A 88 -16.63 5.88 5.61
CA GLY A 88 -17.58 6.98 5.41
C GLY A 88 -17.75 7.91 6.63
N THR A 89 -17.51 7.41 7.85
CA THR A 89 -17.58 8.21 9.07
C THR A 89 -16.28 8.96 9.39
N VAL A 90 -15.12 8.39 9.06
CA VAL A 90 -13.82 9.01 9.37
C VAL A 90 -13.35 10.00 8.31
N ALA A 91 -13.69 9.76 7.03
CA ALA A 91 -13.23 10.59 5.91
C ALA A 91 -13.66 12.07 6.00
N PRO A 92 -14.88 12.45 6.45
CA PRO A 92 -15.26 13.84 6.65
C PRO A 92 -14.32 14.62 7.58
N GLY A 93 -13.90 13.99 8.69
CA GLY A 93 -12.95 14.59 9.65
C GLY A 93 -11.60 14.88 9.02
N VAL A 94 -11.10 13.98 8.19
CA VAL A 94 -9.84 14.18 7.45
C VAL A 94 -9.99 15.23 6.37
N ALA A 95 -11.09 15.23 5.63
CA ALA A 95 -11.37 16.23 4.60
C ALA A 95 -11.44 17.65 5.16
N SER A 96 -12.04 17.83 6.36
CA SER A 96 -12.14 19.12 7.05
C SER A 96 -10.80 19.62 7.61
N ASN A 97 -9.83 18.74 7.87
CA ASN A 97 -8.52 19.11 8.39
C ASN A 97 -7.65 19.75 7.30
N LYS A 98 -7.67 21.08 7.21
CA LYS A 98 -6.94 21.85 6.18
C LYS A 98 -5.42 21.64 6.17
N ASN A 99 -4.84 21.11 7.24
CA ASN A 99 -3.41 20.84 7.33
C ASN A 99 -3.00 19.57 6.57
N VAL A 100 -3.91 18.61 6.34
CA VAL A 100 -3.62 17.38 5.58
C VAL A 100 -3.52 17.72 4.10
N LEU A 101 -2.33 17.53 3.54
CA LEU A 101 -2.01 17.86 2.15
C LEU A 101 -2.36 16.77 1.15
N GLY A 102 -2.44 15.52 1.60
CA GLY A 102 -2.78 14.35 0.82
C GLY A 102 -2.84 13.11 1.69
N VAL A 103 -3.43 12.04 1.17
CA VAL A 103 -3.64 10.77 1.88
C VAL A 103 -2.96 9.64 1.11
N VAL A 104 -2.15 8.84 1.80
CA VAL A 104 -1.76 7.49 1.37
C VAL A 104 -2.87 6.54 1.80
N GLY A 105 -3.42 5.77 0.88
CA GLY A 105 -4.65 5.02 1.08
C GLY A 105 -5.86 5.68 0.40
N PRO A 106 -7.12 5.29 0.71
CA PRO A 106 -7.46 4.16 1.56
C PRO A 106 -6.93 2.83 1.01
N ALA A 107 -6.67 1.88 1.93
CA ALA A 107 -6.09 0.60 1.57
C ALA A 107 -7.08 -0.26 0.76
N TYR A 108 -8.31 -0.37 1.22
CA TYR A 108 -9.31 -1.29 0.66
C TYR A 108 -10.28 -0.60 -0.30
N SER A 109 -10.68 -1.31 -1.36
CA SER A 109 -11.52 -0.77 -2.42
C SER A 109 -12.85 -0.23 -1.93
N GLY A 110 -13.54 -0.92 -1.01
CA GLY A 110 -14.79 -0.47 -0.42
C GLY A 110 -14.62 0.80 0.42
N ALA A 111 -13.59 0.85 1.27
CA ALA A 111 -13.24 2.02 2.06
C ALA A 111 -12.86 3.22 1.16
N THR A 112 -12.18 2.94 0.04
CA THR A 112 -11.86 3.95 -0.97
C THR A 112 -13.13 4.56 -1.57
N ILE A 113 -14.07 3.73 -2.05
CA ILE A 113 -15.34 4.20 -2.61
C ILE A 113 -16.07 5.10 -1.61
N ALA A 114 -16.16 4.69 -0.35
CA ALA A 114 -16.87 5.44 0.68
C ALA A 114 -16.20 6.77 1.06
N SER A 115 -14.86 6.85 0.96
CA SER A 115 -14.10 8.05 1.32
C SER A 115 -14.01 9.09 0.18
N LEU A 116 -14.01 8.63 -1.07
CA LEU A 116 -13.79 9.49 -2.25
C LEU A 116 -14.71 10.70 -2.36
N PRO A 117 -16.04 10.64 -2.08
CA PRO A 117 -16.90 11.82 -2.16
C PRO A 117 -16.41 12.97 -1.28
N TYR A 118 -15.95 12.68 -0.07
CA TYR A 118 -15.44 13.69 0.88
C TYR A 118 -14.10 14.26 0.43
N TYR A 119 -13.20 13.43 -0.06
CA TYR A 119 -11.88 13.87 -0.55
C TYR A 119 -11.99 14.67 -1.86
N LYS A 120 -12.91 14.30 -2.75
CA LYS A 120 -13.22 15.07 -3.97
C LYS A 120 -13.66 16.48 -3.66
N SER A 121 -14.54 16.66 -2.67
CA SER A 121 -15.11 17.97 -2.31
C SER A 121 -14.06 19.02 -1.91
N VAL A 122 -12.85 18.56 -1.52
CA VAL A 122 -11.76 19.41 -1.02
C VAL A 122 -10.46 19.28 -1.84
N ASN A 123 -10.52 18.66 -3.02
CA ASN A 123 -9.36 18.39 -3.88
C ASN A 123 -8.20 17.71 -3.15
N MET A 124 -8.49 16.77 -2.23
CA MET A 124 -7.50 15.99 -1.50
C MET A 124 -6.86 14.97 -2.43
N PRO A 125 -5.56 15.04 -2.74
CA PRO A 125 -4.90 13.96 -3.49
C PRO A 125 -4.85 12.69 -2.65
N VAL A 126 -5.24 11.58 -3.27
CA VAL A 126 -5.32 10.25 -2.68
C VAL A 126 -4.44 9.32 -3.50
N ILE A 127 -3.53 8.59 -2.86
CA ILE A 127 -2.67 7.61 -3.52
C ILE A 127 -2.79 6.29 -2.79
N SER A 128 -3.57 5.37 -3.35
CA SER A 128 -3.76 4.05 -2.75
C SER A 128 -2.61 3.11 -3.08
N PRO A 129 -2.06 2.42 -2.07
CA PRO A 129 -1.07 1.36 -2.27
C PRO A 129 -1.71 0.02 -2.67
N SER A 130 -3.00 -0.21 -2.42
CA SER A 130 -3.58 -1.55 -2.41
C SER A 130 -5.03 -1.67 -2.91
N ALA A 131 -5.73 -0.55 -3.21
CA ALA A 131 -7.09 -0.61 -3.77
C ALA A 131 -7.07 -0.95 -5.26
N THR A 132 -7.29 -2.22 -5.59
CA THR A 132 -7.11 -2.81 -6.92
C THR A 132 -8.34 -2.72 -7.83
N ARG A 133 -9.53 -2.43 -7.27
CA ARG A 133 -10.80 -2.40 -8.02
C ARG A 133 -10.72 -1.49 -9.27
N VAL A 134 -11.08 -2.03 -10.43
CA VAL A 134 -11.00 -1.36 -11.74
C VAL A 134 -11.87 -0.10 -11.79
N SER A 135 -13.09 -0.15 -11.21
CA SER A 135 -14.05 0.96 -11.28
C SER A 135 -13.55 2.27 -10.67
N LEU A 136 -12.56 2.22 -9.76
CA LEU A 136 -11.99 3.42 -9.13
C LEU A 136 -11.31 4.36 -10.12
N THR A 137 -10.86 3.85 -11.25
CA THR A 137 -10.18 4.61 -12.32
C THR A 137 -10.89 4.52 -13.68
N ASP A 138 -12.07 3.92 -13.72
CA ASP A 138 -12.93 3.89 -14.91
C ASP A 138 -13.83 5.14 -14.92
N PRO A 139 -13.64 6.09 -15.86
CA PRO A 139 -14.42 7.33 -15.92
C PRO A 139 -15.92 7.10 -16.22
N THR A 140 -16.32 5.90 -16.64
CA THR A 140 -17.73 5.53 -16.86
C THR A 140 -18.40 4.99 -15.60
N SER A 141 -17.63 4.68 -14.57
CA SER A 141 -18.12 4.12 -13.31
C SER A 141 -18.59 5.20 -12.33
N PRO A 142 -19.67 4.95 -11.56
CA PRO A 142 -20.05 5.80 -10.43
C PRO A 142 -18.99 5.85 -9.32
N ASP A 143 -18.12 4.83 -9.22
CA ASP A 143 -17.03 4.75 -8.25
C ASP A 143 -15.80 5.57 -8.65
N PHE A 144 -15.81 6.15 -9.86
CA PHE A 144 -14.64 6.86 -10.39
C PHE A 144 -14.09 7.91 -9.43
N GLY A 145 -12.85 7.72 -9.01
CA GLY A 145 -12.14 8.63 -8.11
C GLY A 145 -11.88 10.02 -8.69
N GLY A 146 -12.04 10.17 -10.01
CA GLY A 146 -11.80 11.43 -10.70
C GLY A 146 -10.33 11.84 -10.60
N PRO A 147 -10.05 13.14 -10.71
CA PRO A 147 -8.67 13.61 -10.79
C PRO A 147 -7.90 13.50 -9.48
N ILE A 148 -8.55 13.15 -8.35
CA ILE A 148 -7.91 13.11 -7.04
C ILE A 148 -7.35 11.74 -6.67
N PHE A 149 -7.89 10.65 -7.24
CA PHE A 149 -7.49 9.28 -6.92
C PHE A 149 -6.39 8.80 -7.85
N HIS A 150 -5.36 8.22 -7.25
CA HIS A 150 -4.25 7.56 -7.91
C HIS A 150 -3.94 6.26 -7.17
N ARG A 151 -3.30 5.30 -7.85
CA ARG A 151 -2.81 4.08 -7.20
C ARG A 151 -1.45 3.67 -7.74
N VAL A 152 -0.68 3.00 -6.90
CA VAL A 152 0.65 2.49 -7.23
C VAL A 152 0.70 0.95 -7.24
N VAL A 153 -0.45 0.33 -7.42
CA VAL A 153 -0.67 -1.13 -7.48
C VAL A 153 -1.38 -1.49 -8.80
N GLY A 154 -1.21 -2.74 -9.25
CA GLY A 154 -1.93 -3.30 -10.40
C GLY A 154 -3.43 -3.45 -10.13
N LYS A 155 -4.21 -3.58 -11.21
CA LYS A 155 -5.68 -3.71 -11.14
C LYS A 155 -6.14 -5.17 -11.20
N ASP A 156 -7.40 -5.37 -10.78
CA ASP A 156 -8.03 -6.69 -10.75
C ASP A 156 -8.25 -7.32 -12.13
N ASP A 157 -8.34 -6.52 -13.18
CA ASP A 157 -8.39 -7.02 -14.56
C ASP A 157 -7.09 -7.72 -15.00
N LEU A 158 -5.96 -7.40 -14.36
CA LEU A 158 -4.69 -8.12 -14.47
C LEU A 158 -4.59 -9.26 -13.45
N GLN A 159 -5.06 -9.03 -12.23
CA GLN A 159 -4.97 -10.01 -11.15
C GLN A 159 -5.83 -11.25 -11.39
N GLY A 160 -7.10 -11.07 -11.81
CA GLY A 160 -8.03 -12.19 -11.97
C GLY A 160 -7.52 -13.27 -12.91
N PRO A 161 -7.08 -12.95 -14.15
CA PRO A 161 -6.44 -13.92 -15.03
C PRO A 161 -5.16 -14.54 -14.46
N ALA A 162 -4.35 -13.77 -13.75
CA ALA A 162 -3.14 -14.29 -13.09
C ALA A 162 -3.51 -15.29 -11.98
N LEU A 163 -4.52 -14.97 -11.16
CA LEU A 163 -5.03 -15.86 -10.12
C LEU A 163 -5.58 -17.16 -10.71
N ALA A 164 -6.40 -17.08 -11.77
CA ALA A 164 -6.92 -18.26 -12.47
C ALA A 164 -5.81 -19.18 -12.93
N LYS A 165 -4.78 -18.63 -13.60
CA LYS A 165 -3.62 -19.37 -14.07
C LYS A 165 -2.81 -19.98 -12.94
N TYR A 166 -2.53 -19.22 -11.90
CA TYR A 166 -1.71 -19.68 -10.78
C TYR A 166 -2.41 -20.75 -9.93
N ALA A 167 -3.72 -20.58 -9.67
CA ALA A 167 -4.51 -21.53 -8.92
C ALA A 167 -4.51 -22.92 -9.56
N THR A 168 -4.64 -22.97 -10.88
CA THR A 168 -4.76 -24.21 -11.65
C THR A 168 -3.42 -24.81 -12.09
N ALA A 169 -2.31 -24.09 -11.94
CA ALA A 169 -0.99 -24.57 -12.32
C ALA A 169 -0.63 -25.88 -11.60
N GLY A 170 -0.24 -26.91 -12.37
CA GLY A 170 0.12 -28.24 -11.85
C GLY A 170 -1.09 -29.11 -11.45
N VAL A 171 -2.32 -28.68 -11.73
CA VAL A 171 -3.53 -29.48 -11.49
C VAL A 171 -4.03 -30.01 -12.83
N SER A 172 -4.01 -31.33 -12.98
CA SER A 172 -4.59 -32.00 -14.15
C SER A 172 -6.13 -31.94 -14.07
N ALA A 173 -6.79 -31.57 -15.16
CA ALA A 173 -8.26 -31.45 -15.24
C ALA A 173 -8.84 -30.65 -14.03
N ALA A 174 -8.45 -29.38 -13.93
CA ALA A 174 -8.85 -28.51 -12.82
C ALA A 174 -10.35 -28.23 -12.85
N LYS A 175 -11.07 -28.77 -11.86
CA LYS A 175 -12.48 -28.48 -11.56
C LYS A 175 -12.51 -27.37 -10.52
N VAL A 176 -12.82 -26.15 -10.94
CA VAL A 176 -12.64 -24.95 -10.13
C VAL A 176 -13.98 -24.47 -9.56
N PHE A 177 -14.00 -24.27 -8.25
CA PHE A 177 -15.08 -23.57 -7.56
C PHE A 177 -14.58 -22.19 -7.14
N VAL A 178 -15.30 -21.11 -7.50
CA VAL A 178 -14.89 -19.73 -7.16
C VAL A 178 -15.95 -19.08 -6.28
N PHE A 179 -15.53 -18.46 -5.16
CA PHE A 179 -16.46 -17.72 -4.32
C PHE A 179 -15.84 -16.42 -3.78
N ASP A 180 -16.73 -15.49 -3.42
CA ASP A 180 -16.37 -14.15 -2.93
C ASP A 180 -17.01 -13.88 -1.56
N ASP A 181 -16.56 -12.80 -0.89
CA ASP A 181 -17.03 -12.31 0.41
C ASP A 181 -18.05 -11.16 0.32
N GLN A 182 -18.61 -10.91 -0.87
CA GLN A 182 -19.53 -9.81 -1.17
C GLN A 182 -18.92 -8.40 -1.02
N SER A 183 -17.62 -8.28 -0.75
CA SER A 183 -16.98 -6.98 -0.69
C SER A 183 -16.88 -6.32 -2.07
N ALA A 184 -16.74 -5.00 -2.05
CA ALA A 184 -16.52 -4.21 -3.26
C ALA A 184 -15.24 -4.61 -4.03
N TYR A 185 -14.27 -5.23 -3.37
CA TYR A 185 -13.07 -5.82 -3.97
C TYR A 185 -13.37 -7.21 -4.56
N ALA A 186 -13.95 -8.09 -3.76
CA ALA A 186 -14.02 -9.52 -4.06
C ALA A 186 -14.93 -9.86 -5.23
N VAL A 187 -16.11 -9.23 -5.31
CA VAL A 187 -17.11 -9.52 -6.34
C VAL A 187 -16.56 -9.28 -7.77
N PRO A 188 -15.97 -8.12 -8.11
CA PRO A 188 -15.41 -7.93 -9.43
C PRO A 188 -14.17 -8.78 -9.69
N LEU A 189 -13.30 -9.01 -8.71
CA LEU A 189 -12.13 -9.89 -8.86
C LEU A 189 -12.57 -11.32 -9.19
N ARG A 190 -13.65 -11.84 -8.57
CA ARG A 190 -14.25 -13.11 -8.95
C ARG A 190 -14.61 -13.13 -10.43
N GLY A 191 -15.30 -12.12 -10.94
CA GLY A 191 -15.67 -12.03 -12.36
C GLY A 191 -14.45 -12.06 -13.28
N PHE A 192 -13.38 -11.33 -12.97
CA PHE A 192 -12.13 -11.37 -13.74
C PHE A 192 -11.44 -12.73 -13.64
N THR A 193 -11.49 -13.39 -12.49
CA THR A 193 -10.94 -14.73 -12.29
C THR A 193 -11.69 -15.77 -13.11
N GLU A 194 -13.02 -15.75 -13.07
CA GLU A 194 -13.87 -16.65 -13.88
C GLU A 194 -13.66 -16.41 -15.39
N ALA A 195 -13.51 -15.16 -15.82
CA ALA A 195 -13.15 -14.84 -17.20
C ALA A 195 -11.74 -15.34 -17.58
N GLY A 196 -10.82 -15.30 -16.63
CA GLY A 196 -9.47 -15.84 -16.75
C GLY A 196 -9.47 -17.37 -16.91
N LEU A 197 -10.26 -18.07 -16.11
CA LEU A 197 -10.38 -19.55 -16.16
C LEU A 197 -10.82 -20.05 -17.53
N LYS A 198 -11.69 -19.33 -18.24
CA LYS A 198 -12.10 -19.68 -19.61
C LYS A 198 -10.94 -19.75 -20.60
N LYS A 199 -9.80 -19.11 -20.27
CA LYS A 199 -8.60 -19.08 -21.10
C LYS A 199 -7.52 -20.09 -20.67
N VAL A 200 -7.75 -20.80 -19.56
CA VAL A 200 -6.81 -21.82 -19.05
C VAL A 200 -7.20 -23.19 -19.58
N ALA A 201 -6.36 -23.78 -20.41
CA ALA A 201 -6.58 -25.13 -20.94
C ALA A 201 -6.69 -26.16 -19.79
N GLY A 202 -7.68 -27.03 -19.86
CA GLY A 202 -7.91 -28.07 -18.86
C GLY A 202 -8.54 -27.59 -17.55
N ALA A 203 -8.94 -26.32 -17.45
CA ALA A 203 -9.71 -25.79 -16.33
C ALA A 203 -11.21 -25.70 -16.67
N THR A 204 -12.05 -26.11 -15.74
CA THR A 204 -13.51 -26.02 -15.87
C THR A 204 -14.08 -25.37 -14.61
N LEU A 205 -14.86 -24.32 -14.76
CA LEU A 205 -15.65 -23.75 -13.66
C LEU A 205 -16.82 -24.68 -13.36
N VAL A 206 -16.86 -25.30 -12.17
CA VAL A 206 -17.86 -26.28 -11.77
C VAL A 206 -18.86 -25.75 -10.75
N GLY A 207 -18.65 -24.57 -10.22
CA GLY A 207 -19.55 -23.93 -9.28
C GLY A 207 -19.01 -22.65 -8.69
N GLY A 208 -19.83 -22.01 -7.88
CA GLY A 208 -19.46 -20.80 -7.16
C GLY A 208 -20.42 -20.47 -6.04
N ASP A 209 -20.00 -19.54 -5.19
CA ASP A 209 -20.82 -19.03 -4.08
C ASP A 209 -20.48 -17.55 -3.82
N SER A 210 -21.31 -16.90 -3.00
CA SER A 210 -21.09 -15.53 -2.56
C SER A 210 -21.61 -15.43 -1.13
N VAL A 211 -20.75 -15.14 -0.17
CA VAL A 211 -21.08 -15.15 1.25
C VAL A 211 -20.71 -13.79 1.88
N PRO A 212 -21.45 -13.30 2.86
CA PRO A 212 -21.07 -12.06 3.55
C PRO A 212 -19.66 -12.14 4.16
N ASN A 213 -18.94 -11.01 4.17
CA ASN A 213 -17.60 -10.90 4.79
C ASN A 213 -17.61 -11.12 6.33
N THR A 214 -18.80 -11.24 6.92
CA THR A 214 -19.00 -11.59 8.34
C THR A 214 -19.24 -13.08 8.56
N THR A 215 -19.23 -13.89 7.50
CA THR A 215 -19.47 -15.35 7.59
C THR A 215 -18.37 -16.03 8.39
N THR A 216 -18.79 -16.81 9.39
CA THR A 216 -17.89 -17.62 10.23
C THR A 216 -18.16 -19.13 10.10
N ASP A 217 -19.32 -19.53 9.58
CA ASP A 217 -19.66 -20.93 9.26
C ASP A 217 -19.75 -21.10 7.74
N PHE A 218 -18.80 -21.86 7.19
CA PHE A 218 -18.72 -22.15 5.76
C PHE A 218 -19.26 -23.52 5.38
N SER A 219 -19.93 -24.23 6.32
CA SER A 219 -20.50 -25.56 6.05
C SER A 219 -21.39 -25.59 4.80
N PRO A 220 -22.28 -24.58 4.54
CA PRO A 220 -23.08 -24.57 3.31
C PRO A 220 -22.24 -24.45 2.03
N THR A 221 -21.24 -23.56 2.03
CA THR A 221 -20.31 -23.38 0.89
C THR A 221 -19.48 -24.65 0.66
N ILE A 222 -18.99 -25.27 1.72
CA ILE A 222 -18.23 -26.53 1.66
C ILE A 222 -19.09 -27.66 1.12
N ALA A 223 -20.36 -27.75 1.45
CA ALA A 223 -21.29 -28.73 0.87
C ALA A 223 -21.43 -28.54 -0.65
N LYS A 224 -21.56 -27.28 -1.13
CA LYS A 224 -21.58 -26.96 -2.56
C LYS A 224 -20.26 -27.36 -3.27
N ILE A 225 -19.10 -27.10 -2.63
CA ILE A 225 -17.78 -27.50 -3.14
C ILE A 225 -17.72 -29.04 -3.30
N LYS A 226 -18.15 -29.79 -2.31
CA LYS A 226 -18.17 -31.26 -2.37
C LYS A 226 -19.09 -31.79 -3.45
N THR A 227 -20.30 -31.22 -3.57
CA THR A 227 -21.27 -31.65 -4.59
C THR A 227 -20.77 -31.34 -6.01
N SER A 228 -19.99 -30.27 -6.19
CA SER A 228 -19.43 -29.91 -7.50
C SER A 228 -18.18 -30.73 -7.88
N ASP A 229 -17.69 -31.59 -6.98
CA ASP A 229 -16.45 -32.37 -7.17
C ASP A 229 -15.23 -31.50 -7.52
N ALA A 230 -15.17 -30.29 -6.95
CA ALA A 230 -14.09 -29.33 -7.17
C ALA A 230 -12.79 -29.80 -6.56
N ASN A 231 -11.69 -29.76 -7.33
CA ASN A 231 -10.33 -30.04 -6.87
C ASN A 231 -9.46 -28.77 -6.74
N VAL A 232 -10.02 -27.62 -7.13
CA VAL A 232 -9.44 -26.27 -6.91
C VAL A 232 -10.55 -25.36 -6.37
N VAL A 233 -10.26 -24.65 -5.30
CA VAL A 233 -11.16 -23.65 -4.71
C VAL A 233 -10.46 -22.30 -4.71
N ILE A 234 -11.06 -21.31 -5.35
CA ILE A 234 -10.54 -19.94 -5.39
C ILE A 234 -11.44 -19.04 -4.55
N TYR A 235 -10.84 -18.29 -3.63
CA TYR A 235 -11.49 -17.29 -2.80
C TYR A 235 -10.97 -15.90 -3.14
N THR A 236 -11.86 -14.97 -3.39
CA THR A 236 -11.50 -13.60 -3.79
C THR A 236 -11.75 -12.56 -2.71
N GLY A 237 -11.80 -12.94 -1.45
CA GLY A 237 -11.90 -12.04 -0.29
C GLY A 237 -10.61 -11.84 0.47
N TYR A 238 -10.72 -11.61 1.79
CA TYR A 238 -9.61 -11.20 2.64
C TYR A 238 -9.08 -12.32 3.53
N TYR A 239 -7.84 -12.13 4.05
CA TYR A 239 -7.07 -13.17 4.72
C TYR A 239 -7.68 -13.70 6.01
N SER A 240 -8.33 -12.85 6.80
CA SER A 240 -8.91 -13.26 8.08
C SER A 240 -10.00 -14.29 7.90
N GLN A 241 -10.90 -14.05 6.95
CA GLN A 241 -12.00 -14.96 6.61
C GLN A 241 -11.49 -16.20 5.84
N ALA A 242 -10.50 -16.00 4.93
CA ALA A 242 -9.84 -17.12 4.25
C ALA A 242 -9.25 -18.13 5.23
N ALA A 243 -8.67 -17.67 6.34
CA ALA A 243 -8.10 -18.55 7.37
C ALA A 243 -9.17 -19.39 8.08
N VAL A 244 -10.33 -18.81 8.35
CA VAL A 244 -11.46 -19.56 8.92
C VAL A 244 -11.98 -20.60 7.92
N PHE A 245 -12.20 -20.17 6.68
CA PHE A 245 -12.68 -21.03 5.61
C PHE A 245 -11.78 -22.24 5.36
N ILE A 246 -10.47 -22.02 5.19
CA ILE A 246 -9.55 -23.12 4.84
C ILE A 246 -9.46 -24.17 5.96
N LYS A 247 -9.55 -23.77 7.22
CA LYS A 247 -9.61 -24.73 8.35
C LYS A 247 -10.83 -25.63 8.21
N GLN A 248 -12.02 -25.07 8.06
CA GLN A 248 -13.25 -25.82 7.89
C GLN A 248 -13.22 -26.70 6.63
N LEU A 249 -12.65 -26.19 5.53
CA LEU A 249 -12.48 -26.98 4.31
C LEU A 249 -11.60 -28.22 4.56
N ARG A 250 -10.50 -28.09 5.27
CA ARG A 250 -9.61 -29.23 5.63
C ARG A 250 -10.26 -30.16 6.62
N ASP A 251 -10.93 -29.64 7.64
CA ASP A 251 -11.69 -30.44 8.63
C ASP A 251 -12.79 -31.27 7.97
N SER A 252 -13.35 -30.80 6.86
CA SER A 252 -14.32 -31.54 6.05
C SER A 252 -13.72 -32.71 5.25
N GLY A 253 -12.38 -32.92 5.32
CA GLY A 253 -11.63 -33.91 4.57
C GLY A 253 -11.23 -33.50 3.14
N SER A 254 -11.56 -32.29 2.70
CA SER A 254 -11.23 -31.82 1.35
C SER A 254 -9.72 -31.59 1.18
N LYS A 255 -9.19 -32.12 0.07
CA LYS A 255 -7.79 -31.92 -0.37
C LYS A 255 -7.67 -30.96 -1.55
N ALA A 256 -8.76 -30.28 -1.90
CA ALA A 256 -8.76 -29.33 -3.00
C ALA A 256 -7.65 -28.25 -2.82
N VAL A 257 -6.99 -27.88 -3.90
CA VAL A 257 -6.04 -26.76 -3.90
C VAL A 257 -6.81 -25.49 -3.52
N PHE A 258 -6.38 -24.82 -2.47
CA PHE A 258 -6.91 -23.50 -2.13
C PHE A 258 -6.07 -22.41 -2.78
N ALA A 259 -6.73 -21.42 -3.38
CA ALA A 259 -6.07 -20.23 -3.89
C ALA A 259 -6.82 -18.97 -3.51
N GLY A 260 -6.10 -17.87 -3.33
CA GLY A 260 -6.66 -16.56 -3.01
C GLY A 260 -6.04 -15.42 -3.80
N GLY A 261 -6.76 -14.30 -3.87
CA GLY A 261 -6.28 -13.04 -4.40
C GLY A 261 -5.27 -12.36 -3.43
N ASP A 262 -4.87 -11.14 -3.79
CA ASP A 262 -3.96 -10.33 -2.97
C ASP A 262 -4.56 -9.92 -1.62
N GLY A 263 -5.87 -9.91 -1.47
CA GLY A 263 -6.54 -9.77 -0.17
C GLY A 263 -6.22 -10.90 0.81
N VAL A 264 -5.81 -12.08 0.32
CA VAL A 264 -5.33 -13.20 1.16
C VAL A 264 -3.82 -13.14 1.37
N PHE A 265 -3.10 -12.34 0.60
CA PHE A 265 -1.64 -12.20 0.68
C PHE A 265 -1.22 -11.43 1.94
N ASN A 266 -1.22 -12.12 3.07
CA ASN A 266 -0.74 -11.61 4.36
C ASN A 266 -0.13 -12.76 5.16
N GLN A 267 0.98 -12.53 5.88
CA GLN A 267 1.63 -13.57 6.72
C GLN A 267 0.75 -14.00 7.91
N GLU A 268 -0.30 -13.24 8.25
CA GLU A 268 -1.29 -13.67 9.24
C GLU A 268 -2.19 -14.79 8.71
N PHE A 269 -2.41 -14.90 7.38
CA PHE A 269 -3.19 -16.00 6.81
C PHE A 269 -2.66 -17.39 7.23
N PRO A 270 -1.39 -17.75 6.95
CA PRO A 270 -0.88 -19.05 7.38
C PRO A 270 -0.77 -19.18 8.91
N LYS A 271 -0.53 -18.11 9.65
CA LYS A 271 -0.51 -18.15 11.11
C LYS A 271 -1.88 -18.48 11.69
N LEU A 272 -2.94 -17.82 11.20
CA LEU A 272 -4.30 -18.04 11.65
C LEU A 272 -4.84 -19.41 11.22
N ALA A 273 -4.53 -19.82 9.99
CA ALA A 273 -5.00 -21.09 9.43
C ALA A 273 -4.21 -22.31 9.92
N GLY A 274 -2.98 -22.10 10.40
CA GLY A 274 -2.08 -23.19 10.83
C GLY A 274 -1.79 -24.16 9.71
N ALA A 275 -1.74 -25.45 10.03
CA ALA A 275 -1.45 -26.53 9.06
C ALA A 275 -2.45 -26.57 7.88
N ALA A 276 -3.66 -26.05 8.05
CA ALA A 276 -4.67 -26.02 7.00
C ALA A 276 -4.25 -25.15 5.79
N ALA A 277 -3.39 -24.16 6.01
CA ALA A 277 -2.90 -23.29 4.93
C ALA A 277 -1.81 -23.94 4.07
N GLU A 278 -1.20 -25.05 4.49
CA GLU A 278 -0.09 -25.63 3.77
C GLU A 278 -0.43 -25.97 2.30
N GLY A 279 0.43 -25.56 1.37
CA GLY A 279 0.19 -25.70 -0.06
C GLY A 279 -0.81 -24.71 -0.67
N SER A 280 -1.41 -23.81 0.12
CA SER A 280 -2.27 -22.75 -0.41
C SER A 280 -1.48 -21.84 -1.35
N LYS A 281 -2.14 -21.37 -2.40
CA LYS A 281 -1.60 -20.47 -3.41
C LYS A 281 -2.25 -19.10 -3.29
N VAL A 282 -1.46 -18.03 -3.27
CA VAL A 282 -2.01 -16.67 -3.28
C VAL A 282 -1.30 -15.80 -4.30
N THR A 283 -2.03 -14.90 -4.92
CA THR A 283 -1.43 -13.84 -5.74
C THR A 283 -1.11 -12.65 -4.84
N GLY A 284 -0.05 -11.91 -5.16
CA GLY A 284 0.31 -10.74 -4.39
C GLY A 284 1.38 -9.91 -5.10
N VAL A 285 1.78 -8.84 -4.46
CA VAL A 285 2.89 -7.98 -4.90
C VAL A 285 4.16 -8.31 -4.12
N GLY A 286 5.32 -8.06 -4.70
CA GLY A 286 6.59 -8.33 -4.03
C GLY A 286 6.82 -7.40 -2.83
N GLY A 287 7.36 -7.92 -1.73
CA GLY A 287 7.76 -7.12 -0.58
C GLY A 287 9.17 -6.53 -0.71
N LEU A 288 9.55 -5.61 0.21
CA LEU A 288 10.87 -4.95 0.23
C LEU A 288 12.03 -5.95 0.26
N ALA A 289 11.89 -7.06 1.01
CA ALA A 289 12.92 -8.09 1.11
C ALA A 289 13.30 -8.70 -0.23
N GLY A 290 12.33 -8.95 -1.11
CA GLY A 290 12.54 -9.48 -2.45
C GLY A 290 13.10 -8.48 -3.45
N ILE A 291 12.92 -7.18 -3.19
CA ILE A 291 13.34 -6.09 -4.08
C ILE A 291 14.71 -5.54 -3.66
N SER A 292 14.90 -5.28 -2.37
CA SER A 292 16.13 -4.70 -1.82
C SER A 292 16.39 -5.22 -0.41
N PRO A 293 17.17 -6.30 -0.24
CA PRO A 293 17.55 -6.81 1.08
C PRO A 293 18.19 -5.75 1.99
N LYS A 294 18.94 -4.80 1.40
CA LYS A 294 19.54 -3.68 2.13
C LYS A 294 18.48 -2.74 2.70
N LEU A 295 17.45 -2.43 1.90
CA LEU A 295 16.36 -1.57 2.36
C LEU A 295 15.51 -2.27 3.43
N GLU A 296 15.26 -3.57 3.28
CA GLU A 296 14.59 -4.39 4.29
C GLU A 296 15.34 -4.39 5.62
N ALA A 297 16.66 -4.57 5.60
CA ALA A 297 17.49 -4.53 6.81
C ALA A 297 17.44 -3.14 7.49
N ASP A 298 17.48 -2.05 6.72
CA ASP A 298 17.34 -0.69 7.25
C ASP A 298 15.93 -0.42 7.77
N PHE A 299 14.91 -0.92 7.07
CA PHE A 299 13.52 -0.86 7.51
C PHE A 299 13.37 -1.52 8.88
N LYS A 300 13.80 -2.79 9.00
CA LYS A 300 13.75 -3.55 10.26
C LYS A 300 14.48 -2.84 11.38
N LYS A 301 15.67 -2.28 11.12
CA LYS A 301 16.44 -1.51 12.09
C LYS A 301 15.69 -0.27 12.59
N LYS A 302 15.02 0.46 11.70
CA LYS A 302 14.34 1.72 12.03
C LYS A 302 12.93 1.55 12.56
N MET A 303 12.22 0.49 12.14
CA MET A 303 10.83 0.26 12.49
C MET A 303 10.66 -0.78 13.61
N GLY A 304 11.66 -1.61 13.88
CA GLY A 304 11.62 -2.69 14.87
C GLY A 304 10.88 -3.94 14.39
N VAL A 305 10.35 -3.92 13.17
CA VAL A 305 9.61 -5.02 12.53
C VAL A 305 10.10 -5.19 11.10
N SER A 306 9.89 -6.37 10.51
CA SER A 306 10.09 -6.58 9.08
C SER A 306 9.03 -5.87 8.27
N SER A 307 9.33 -5.55 7.00
CA SER A 307 8.30 -5.04 6.08
C SER A 307 7.27 -6.12 5.79
N GLY A 308 6.02 -5.72 5.67
CA GLY A 308 4.92 -6.62 5.35
C GLY A 308 4.33 -6.36 3.98
N VAL A 309 3.07 -6.75 3.82
CA VAL A 309 2.33 -6.62 2.57
C VAL A 309 2.19 -5.14 2.16
N TYR A 310 2.27 -4.87 0.86
CA TYR A 310 2.18 -3.51 0.27
C TYR A 310 3.18 -2.49 0.82
N SER A 311 4.24 -2.93 1.51
CA SER A 311 5.26 -2.00 2.02
C SER A 311 6.01 -1.24 0.93
N VAL A 312 6.17 -1.83 -0.26
CA VAL A 312 6.78 -1.19 -1.45
C VAL A 312 5.86 -0.07 -1.95
N GLU A 313 4.61 -0.40 -2.18
CA GLU A 313 3.59 0.49 -2.71
C GLU A 313 3.31 1.65 -1.75
N SER A 314 3.20 1.37 -0.45
CA SER A 314 2.97 2.38 0.59
C SER A 314 4.16 3.33 0.75
N TYR A 315 5.39 2.79 0.67
CA TYR A 315 6.61 3.58 0.66
C TYR A 315 6.65 4.52 -0.55
N ASP A 316 6.33 4.00 -1.74
CA ASP A 316 6.31 4.78 -2.97
C ASP A 316 5.22 5.86 -2.95
N ALA A 317 3.99 5.51 -2.53
CA ALA A 317 2.89 6.46 -2.39
C ALA A 317 3.24 7.62 -1.44
N ALA A 318 3.85 7.30 -0.28
CA ALA A 318 4.33 8.31 0.66
C ALA A 318 5.41 9.20 0.04
N ASN A 319 6.39 8.63 -0.67
CA ASN A 319 7.46 9.38 -1.30
C ASN A 319 6.97 10.34 -2.39
N ILE A 320 5.87 10.03 -3.08
CA ILE A 320 5.25 10.96 -4.02
C ILE A 320 4.79 12.22 -3.29
N LEU A 321 4.05 12.10 -2.18
CA LEU A 321 3.60 13.24 -1.38
C LEU A 321 4.77 13.99 -0.74
N LEU A 322 5.75 13.29 -0.18
CA LEU A 322 6.95 13.86 0.43
C LEU A 322 7.80 14.64 -0.59
N SER A 323 7.92 14.12 -1.80
CA SER A 323 8.59 14.81 -2.92
C SER A 323 7.85 16.09 -3.31
N GLY A 324 6.52 16.07 -3.28
CA GLY A 324 5.69 17.26 -3.47
C GLY A 324 5.94 18.33 -2.40
N ILE A 325 6.03 17.91 -1.13
CA ILE A 325 6.39 18.82 -0.01
C ILE A 325 7.75 19.45 -0.25
N LYS A 326 8.77 18.65 -0.60
CA LYS A 326 10.13 19.13 -0.94
C LYS A 326 10.10 20.13 -2.09
N ALA A 327 9.24 19.90 -3.08
CA ALA A 327 9.03 20.80 -4.23
C ALA A 327 8.15 22.03 -3.91
N GLY A 328 7.85 22.30 -2.63
CA GLY A 328 7.05 23.44 -2.20
C GLY A 328 5.55 23.36 -2.53
N LYS A 329 5.01 22.15 -2.75
CA LYS A 329 3.57 21.94 -3.03
C LYS A 329 2.81 21.81 -1.71
N THR A 330 2.53 22.96 -1.09
CA THR A 330 2.03 23.08 0.29
C THR A 330 0.54 23.41 0.39
N THR A 331 -0.21 23.22 -0.68
CA THR A 331 -1.68 23.23 -0.70
C THR A 331 -2.19 22.02 -1.44
N ARG A 332 -3.41 21.54 -1.13
CA ARG A 332 -4.02 20.37 -1.78
C ARG A 332 -4.04 20.50 -3.31
N VAL A 333 -4.43 21.66 -3.83
CA VAL A 333 -4.49 21.93 -5.27
C VAL A 333 -3.10 21.81 -5.91
N LYS A 334 -2.05 22.41 -5.30
CA LYS A 334 -0.69 22.31 -5.80
C LYS A 334 -0.14 20.88 -5.67
N MET A 335 -0.48 20.19 -4.58
CA MET A 335 -0.08 18.80 -4.37
C MET A 335 -0.77 17.87 -5.37
N LEU A 336 -2.06 18.05 -5.62
CA LEU A 336 -2.81 17.28 -6.62
C LEU A 336 -2.22 17.47 -8.03
N ALA A 337 -1.93 18.70 -8.41
CA ALA A 337 -1.29 18.97 -9.69
C ALA A 337 0.09 18.30 -9.81
N TYR A 338 0.85 18.27 -8.71
CA TYR A 338 2.14 17.58 -8.64
C TYR A 338 1.99 16.07 -8.78
N VAL A 339 1.05 15.45 -8.06
CA VAL A 339 0.77 14.01 -8.11
C VAL A 339 0.37 13.59 -9.53
N LYS A 340 -0.54 14.32 -10.16
CA LYS A 340 -0.97 14.05 -11.56
C LYS A 340 0.19 14.09 -12.57
N ALA A 341 1.15 14.97 -12.36
CA ALA A 341 2.31 15.13 -13.25
C ALA A 341 3.52 14.31 -12.79
N TYR A 342 3.37 13.49 -11.74
CA TYR A 342 4.51 12.78 -11.15
C TYR A 342 5.16 11.82 -12.13
N LYS A 343 6.49 11.85 -12.17
CA LYS A 343 7.33 10.88 -12.86
C LYS A 343 8.58 10.64 -12.00
N GLY A 344 8.67 9.45 -11.43
CA GLY A 344 9.78 9.08 -10.55
C GLY A 344 10.08 7.59 -10.61
N LYS A 345 11.04 7.17 -9.81
CA LYS A 345 11.40 5.76 -9.66
C LYS A 345 10.73 5.18 -8.42
N SER A 346 10.10 4.01 -8.58
CA SER A 346 9.76 3.13 -7.48
C SER A 346 11.04 2.57 -6.85
N VAL A 347 10.95 2.20 -5.60
CA VAL A 347 12.02 1.41 -4.94
C VAL A 347 12.26 0.06 -5.63
N SER A 348 11.27 -0.46 -6.36
CA SER A 348 11.40 -1.66 -7.21
C SER A 348 12.17 -1.42 -8.52
N GLY A 349 12.57 -0.17 -8.81
CA GLY A 349 13.24 0.22 -10.04
C GLY A 349 12.31 0.59 -11.18
N ASN A 350 11.03 0.27 -11.11
CA ASN A 350 10.02 0.66 -12.09
C ASN A 350 9.85 2.19 -12.16
N THR A 351 9.34 2.70 -13.26
CA THR A 351 9.00 4.11 -13.37
C THR A 351 7.54 4.33 -12.99
N ILE A 352 7.31 5.08 -11.91
CA ILE A 352 5.96 5.54 -11.55
C ILE A 352 5.63 6.74 -12.42
N LYS A 353 4.57 6.61 -13.18
CA LYS A 353 3.92 7.66 -13.95
C LYS A 353 2.43 7.30 -14.03
N PHE A 354 1.58 8.21 -13.63
CA PHE A 354 0.14 8.00 -13.71
C PHE A 354 -0.37 8.33 -15.11
N ASP A 355 -1.34 7.54 -15.55
CA ASP A 355 -2.14 7.88 -16.72
C ASP A 355 -3.18 8.97 -16.38
N LYS A 356 -4.03 9.33 -17.36
CA LYS A 356 -5.06 10.36 -17.17
C LYS A 356 -6.11 10.00 -16.11
N ASN A 357 -6.25 8.72 -15.79
CA ASN A 357 -7.24 8.20 -14.85
C ASN A 357 -6.65 7.90 -13.44
N GLY A 358 -5.31 7.98 -13.28
CA GLY A 358 -4.63 7.76 -12.01
C GLY A 358 -4.01 6.38 -11.85
N ASP A 359 -3.96 5.56 -12.90
CA ASP A 359 -3.30 4.25 -12.89
C ASP A 359 -1.82 4.35 -13.26
N ILE A 360 -1.00 3.44 -12.71
CA ILE A 360 0.37 3.22 -13.18
C ILE A 360 0.38 2.31 -14.42
N SER A 361 1.44 2.41 -15.23
CA SER A 361 1.59 1.63 -16.47
C SER A 361 2.10 0.19 -16.27
N TYR A 362 2.39 -0.19 -15.02
CA TYR A 362 2.85 -1.54 -14.67
C TYR A 362 2.01 -2.10 -13.52
N GLY A 363 1.92 -3.41 -13.43
CA GLY A 363 1.17 -4.07 -12.37
C GLY A 363 1.26 -5.57 -12.61
N LEU A 364 2.32 -6.19 -12.09
CA LEU A 364 2.52 -7.63 -12.18
C LEU A 364 2.20 -8.25 -10.83
N PHE A 365 1.48 -9.36 -10.88
CA PHE A 365 1.25 -10.18 -9.69
C PHE A 365 2.24 -11.35 -9.68
N ALA A 366 2.80 -11.60 -8.51
CA ALA A 366 3.61 -12.76 -8.21
C ALA A 366 2.75 -13.84 -7.55
N GLY A 367 3.14 -15.08 -7.74
CA GLY A 367 2.59 -16.21 -7.01
C GLY A 367 3.33 -16.41 -5.69
N PHE A 368 2.58 -16.82 -4.68
CA PHE A 368 3.12 -17.24 -3.38
C PHE A 368 2.46 -18.54 -2.98
N THR A 369 3.20 -19.41 -2.30
CA THR A 369 2.65 -20.62 -1.72
C THR A 369 2.97 -20.67 -0.24
N THR A 370 2.05 -21.20 0.57
CA THR A 370 2.33 -21.48 1.97
C THR A 370 3.21 -22.71 2.05
N LYS A 371 4.38 -22.55 2.67
CA LYS A 371 5.34 -23.62 2.95
C LYS A 371 5.90 -23.47 4.35
N ASN A 372 5.72 -24.50 5.18
CA ASN A 372 6.13 -24.48 6.59
C ASN A 372 5.57 -23.28 7.36
N GLY A 373 4.28 -22.95 7.12
CA GLY A 373 3.57 -21.87 7.80
C GLY A 373 3.95 -20.45 7.35
N VAL A 374 4.67 -20.26 6.24
CA VAL A 374 5.01 -18.95 5.69
C VAL A 374 4.68 -18.88 4.19
N LEU A 375 4.33 -17.69 3.73
CA LEU A 375 4.14 -17.41 2.30
C LEU A 375 5.50 -17.22 1.62
N VAL A 376 5.81 -18.09 0.69
CA VAL A 376 7.08 -18.12 -0.07
C VAL A 376 6.79 -17.70 -1.52
N ASN A 377 7.56 -16.74 -2.03
CA ASN A 377 7.45 -16.27 -3.42
C ASN A 377 7.84 -17.38 -4.41
N THR A 378 7.00 -17.61 -5.41
CA THR A 378 7.21 -18.60 -6.49
C THR A 378 7.50 -17.94 -7.84
N GLY A 379 7.60 -16.63 -7.89
CA GLY A 379 7.91 -15.85 -9.07
C GLY A 379 6.74 -15.10 -9.68
N ILE A 380 7.05 -14.31 -10.70
CA ILE A 380 6.03 -13.53 -11.44
C ILE A 380 5.16 -14.51 -12.25
N ILE A 381 3.85 -14.32 -12.18
CA ILE A 381 2.86 -15.08 -12.96
C ILE A 381 2.85 -14.47 -14.38
N LYS A 382 3.34 -15.25 -15.35
CA LYS A 382 3.43 -14.86 -16.77
C LYS A 382 2.19 -15.27 -17.55
#